data_b8a59fa0a29e7c86e0c3a93f41368354
#
_entry.id   b8a59fa0a29e7c86e0c3a93f41368354
#
_cell.length_a   1.000
_cell.length_b   1.000
_cell.length_c   1.000
_cell.angle_alpha   90.00
_cell.angle_beta   90.00
_cell.angle_gamma   90.00
#
_symmetry.space_group_name_H-M   'P 1'
#
loop_
_entity.id
_entity.type
_entity.pdbx_description
1 polymer ?
#
loop_
_entity_poly.entity_id
_entity_poly.type
_entity_poly.pdbx_seq_one_letter_code
_entity_poly.pdbx_strand_id
1 'polypeptide(L)'
;MFNKPILGSIAAACALALPAAAQSRPVTFAVQLKNYGGDGAYLAVYLTDPKGAYAGTLWVAGGKAKYYKNLSDWNRMSAGDNKRLAGVTGASVGAGRTLKVTADLADALIDAGYEVRVDAAVEDMRDSPSELRVPLSSANAGKPQPGKQYVQALTFQLQ
;
A
#
# COMPACT_ATOMS: atom_id res chain seq x y z
N MET A 1 -19.56 75.96 -0.43
CA MET A 1 -19.87 74.60 0.07
C MET A 1 -18.95 73.59 -0.63
N PHE A 2 -17.94 73.11 0.06
CA PHE A 2 -16.99 72.16 -0.53
C PHE A 2 -17.32 70.75 0.01
N ASN A 3 -17.79 69.93 -0.91
CA ASN A 3 -18.01 68.50 -0.58
C ASN A 3 -16.64 67.76 -0.62
N LYS A 4 -16.23 67.23 0.50
CA LYS A 4 -15.10 66.30 0.57
C LYS A 4 -15.56 64.89 0.19
N PRO A 5 -14.88 64.19 -0.74
CA PRO A 5 -15.15 62.78 -0.90
C PRO A 5 -14.50 61.98 0.23
N ILE A 6 -15.31 61.11 0.85
CA ILE A 6 -14.84 60.12 1.83
C ILE A 6 -14.17 59.03 1.04
N LEU A 7 -12.84 58.93 1.14
CA LEU A 7 -12.11 57.74 0.69
C LEU A 7 -12.38 56.60 1.66
N GLY A 8 -13.23 55.67 1.23
CA GLY A 8 -13.38 54.38 1.92
C GLY A 8 -12.17 53.51 1.61
N SER A 9 -11.33 53.28 2.63
CA SER A 9 -10.27 52.26 2.55
C SER A 9 -10.90 50.87 2.52
N ILE A 10 -10.85 50.23 1.36
CA ILE A 10 -11.15 48.79 1.27
C ILE A 10 -9.91 48.05 1.75
N ALA A 11 -9.95 47.57 3.00
CA ALA A 11 -8.95 46.62 3.50
C ALA A 11 -9.22 45.26 2.81
N ALA A 12 -8.40 44.93 1.80
CA ALA A 12 -8.38 43.59 1.22
C ALA A 12 -7.76 42.66 2.25
N ALA A 13 -8.60 41.86 2.94
CA ALA A 13 -8.14 40.75 3.76
C ALA A 13 -7.62 39.64 2.84
N CYS A 14 -6.30 39.58 2.63
CA CYS A 14 -5.65 38.43 2.07
C CYS A 14 -5.79 37.28 3.10
N ALA A 15 -6.77 36.42 2.90
CA ALA A 15 -6.82 35.14 3.60
C ALA A 15 -5.67 34.29 3.06
N LEU A 16 -4.59 34.19 3.86
CA LEU A 16 -3.53 33.22 3.64
C LEU A 16 -4.16 31.84 3.87
N ALA A 17 -4.50 31.16 2.79
CA ALA A 17 -4.84 29.75 2.84
C ALA A 17 -3.57 28.98 3.24
N LEU A 18 -3.46 28.63 4.51
CA LEU A 18 -2.44 27.69 4.96
C LEU A 18 -2.67 26.39 4.20
N PRO A 19 -1.62 25.77 3.62
CA PRO A 19 -1.78 24.47 3.01
C PRO A 19 -2.29 23.52 4.11
N ALA A 20 -3.40 22.84 3.84
CA ALA A 20 -3.89 21.80 4.71
C ALA A 20 -2.75 20.78 4.87
N ALA A 21 -2.33 20.51 6.12
CA ALA A 21 -1.34 19.48 6.39
C ALA A 21 -1.85 18.18 5.75
N ALA A 22 -0.97 17.51 4.97
CA ALA A 22 -1.31 16.22 4.37
C ALA A 22 -1.70 15.27 5.49
N GLN A 23 -2.95 14.78 5.50
CA GLN A 23 -3.45 13.87 6.51
C GLN A 23 -3.12 12.44 6.09
N SER A 24 -2.71 11.64 7.07
CA SER A 24 -2.50 10.21 6.93
C SER A 24 -3.25 9.47 8.02
N ARG A 25 -3.52 8.21 7.78
CA ARG A 25 -4.13 7.31 8.76
C ARG A 25 -3.45 5.95 8.74
N PRO A 26 -3.45 5.22 9.86
CA PRO A 26 -3.04 3.84 9.87
C PRO A 26 -4.00 2.99 9.05
N VAL A 27 -3.44 2.13 8.20
CA VAL A 27 -4.18 1.10 7.48
C VAL A 27 -3.53 -0.24 7.82
N THR A 28 -4.32 -1.15 8.34
CA THR A 28 -3.85 -2.50 8.66
C THR A 28 -4.26 -3.47 7.58
N PHE A 29 -3.27 -4.14 7.01
CA PHE A 29 -3.44 -5.20 6.01
C PHE A 29 -3.25 -6.56 6.66
N ALA A 30 -4.17 -7.48 6.45
CA ALA A 30 -4.07 -8.88 6.87
C ALA A 30 -4.06 -9.77 5.62
N VAL A 31 -2.95 -10.47 5.40
CA VAL A 31 -2.77 -11.43 4.30
C VAL A 31 -2.79 -12.82 4.89
N GLN A 32 -3.91 -13.51 4.77
CA GLN A 32 -4.08 -14.89 5.24
C GLN A 32 -3.65 -15.85 4.14
N LEU A 33 -2.73 -16.76 4.45
CA LEU A 33 -2.28 -17.78 3.54
C LEU A 33 -3.17 -19.03 3.60
N LYS A 34 -3.30 -19.67 2.45
CA LYS A 34 -3.83 -21.05 2.36
C LYS A 34 -2.86 -22.00 3.03
N ASN A 35 -3.37 -23.16 3.45
CA ASN A 35 -2.51 -24.27 3.84
C ASN A 35 -2.08 -25.05 2.59
N TYR A 36 -1.14 -24.51 1.84
CA TYR A 36 -0.66 -25.05 0.56
C TYR A 36 0.35 -26.21 0.70
N GLY A 37 0.76 -26.55 1.94
CA GLY A 37 1.61 -27.71 2.19
C GLY A 37 3.07 -27.54 1.79
N GLY A 38 3.61 -26.34 1.86
CA GLY A 38 5.00 -26.02 1.53
C GLY A 38 5.68 -25.17 2.59
N ASP A 39 6.88 -24.71 2.28
CA ASP A 39 7.66 -23.82 3.13
C ASP A 39 7.01 -22.44 3.30
N GLY A 40 7.57 -21.61 4.18
CA GLY A 40 7.08 -20.26 4.39
C GLY A 40 7.13 -19.42 3.11
N ALA A 41 6.06 -18.67 2.86
CA ALA A 41 5.97 -17.82 1.70
C ALA A 41 6.77 -16.54 1.86
N TYR A 42 7.46 -16.14 0.80
CA TYR A 42 7.89 -14.77 0.58
C TYR A 42 6.71 -13.99 0.01
N LEU A 43 6.48 -12.80 0.54
CA LEU A 43 5.39 -11.94 0.12
C LEU A 43 5.91 -10.52 -0.09
N ALA A 44 5.48 -9.86 -1.15
CA ALA A 44 5.60 -8.41 -1.28
C ALA A 44 4.19 -7.81 -1.25
N VAL A 45 3.97 -6.89 -0.34
CA VAL A 45 2.74 -6.09 -0.26
C VAL A 45 3.11 -4.66 -0.67
N TYR A 46 2.51 -4.16 -1.73
CA TYR A 46 2.89 -2.89 -2.33
C TYR A 46 1.71 -2.17 -2.95
N LEU A 47 1.89 -0.89 -3.25
CA LEU A 47 0.89 -0.05 -3.89
C LEU A 47 1.27 0.24 -5.34
N THR A 48 0.26 0.34 -6.18
CA THR A 48 0.35 0.92 -7.52
C THR A 48 -0.59 2.12 -7.63
N ASP A 49 -0.22 3.08 -8.45
CA ASP A 49 -1.03 4.25 -8.74
C ASP A 49 -2.18 3.93 -9.72
N PRO A 50 -3.07 4.89 -10.03
CA PRO A 50 -4.18 4.67 -10.96
C PRO A 50 -3.75 4.26 -12.37
N LYS A 51 -2.51 4.51 -12.78
CA LYS A 51 -1.93 4.09 -14.07
C LYS A 51 -1.25 2.73 -14.00
N GLY A 52 -1.22 2.09 -12.82
CA GLY A 52 -0.57 0.82 -12.60
C GLY A 52 0.93 0.91 -12.35
N ALA A 53 1.49 2.11 -12.18
CA ALA A 53 2.90 2.30 -11.83
C ALA A 53 3.14 2.05 -10.34
N TYR A 54 4.34 1.56 -10.01
CA TYR A 54 4.75 1.33 -8.63
C TYR A 54 4.70 2.63 -7.82
N ALA A 55 4.04 2.59 -6.67
CA ALA A 55 3.85 3.74 -5.79
C ALA A 55 4.50 3.56 -4.40
N GLY A 56 4.92 2.37 -4.04
CA GLY A 56 5.63 2.12 -2.79
C GLY A 56 5.45 0.71 -2.24
N THR A 57 6.41 0.27 -1.44
CA THR A 57 6.38 -1.02 -0.74
C THR A 57 5.81 -0.82 0.66
N LEU A 58 4.83 -1.63 1.03
CA LEU A 58 4.28 -1.64 2.38
C LEU A 58 5.01 -2.65 3.26
N TRP A 59 5.33 -3.84 2.71
CA TRP A 59 6.05 -4.87 3.44
C TRP A 59 6.64 -5.91 2.50
N VAL A 60 7.80 -6.46 2.88
CA VAL A 60 8.37 -7.65 2.26
C VAL A 60 8.62 -8.69 3.34
N ALA A 61 7.93 -9.83 3.24
CA ALA A 61 8.17 -10.99 4.09
C ALA A 61 9.17 -11.93 3.41
N GLY A 62 10.20 -12.31 4.13
CA GLY A 62 11.25 -13.18 3.64
C GLY A 62 12.63 -12.73 4.11
N GLY A 63 13.39 -13.64 4.71
CA GLY A 63 14.66 -13.30 5.38
C GLY A 63 15.86 -13.13 4.45
N LYS A 64 15.77 -13.54 3.18
CA LYS A 64 16.92 -13.58 2.26
C LYS A 64 16.64 -12.79 1.00
N ALA A 65 17.27 -11.62 0.88
CA ALA A 65 17.07 -10.70 -0.25
C ALA A 65 17.39 -11.34 -1.63
N LYS A 66 18.23 -12.36 -1.69
CA LYS A 66 18.54 -13.08 -2.94
C LYS A 66 17.32 -13.73 -3.59
N TYR A 67 16.25 -14.00 -2.82
CA TYR A 67 15.01 -14.59 -3.32
C TYR A 67 13.94 -13.56 -3.67
N TYR A 68 14.16 -12.27 -3.43
CA TYR A 68 13.18 -11.23 -3.75
C TYR A 68 12.89 -11.11 -5.24
N LYS A 69 13.80 -11.57 -6.10
CA LYS A 69 13.56 -11.67 -7.55
C LYS A 69 12.38 -12.56 -7.92
N ASN A 70 12.02 -13.50 -7.05
CA ASN A 70 10.89 -14.42 -7.24
C ASN A 70 9.53 -13.73 -6.98
N LEU A 71 9.54 -12.58 -6.29
CA LEU A 71 8.41 -11.67 -6.21
C LEU A 71 8.44 -10.78 -7.46
N SER A 72 8.15 -11.37 -8.60
CA SER A 72 8.66 -10.90 -9.90
C SER A 72 8.03 -9.60 -10.37
N ASP A 73 6.73 -9.38 -10.16
CA ASP A 73 6.09 -8.12 -10.55
C ASP A 73 6.57 -6.98 -9.66
N TRP A 74 6.59 -7.19 -8.36
CA TRP A 74 7.12 -6.20 -7.41
C TRP A 74 8.59 -5.88 -7.69
N ASN A 75 9.41 -6.91 -7.90
CA ASN A 75 10.84 -6.73 -8.17
C ASN A 75 11.08 -5.93 -9.45
N ARG A 76 10.33 -6.22 -10.50
CA ARG A 76 10.39 -5.49 -11.77
C ARG A 76 9.91 -4.04 -11.61
N MET A 77 8.76 -3.83 -10.97
CA MET A 77 8.16 -2.51 -10.80
C MET A 77 8.97 -1.60 -9.89
N SER A 78 9.52 -2.14 -8.80
CA SER A 78 10.37 -1.39 -7.86
C SER A 78 11.82 -1.23 -8.36
N ALA A 79 12.15 -1.72 -9.56
CA ALA A 79 13.49 -1.75 -10.14
C ALA A 79 14.53 -2.46 -9.24
N GLY A 80 14.09 -3.40 -8.41
CA GLY A 80 14.95 -4.13 -7.47
C GLY A 80 15.60 -3.25 -6.40
N ASP A 81 15.03 -2.09 -6.11
CA ASP A 81 15.57 -1.13 -5.13
C ASP A 81 15.37 -1.61 -3.69
N ASN A 82 16.26 -2.50 -3.26
CA ASN A 82 16.27 -3.01 -1.89
C ASN A 82 16.74 -1.98 -0.84
N LYS A 83 17.29 -0.83 -1.26
CA LYS A 83 17.76 0.21 -0.35
C LYS A 83 16.64 0.94 0.38
N ARG A 84 15.43 0.92 -0.18
CA ARG A 84 14.24 1.54 0.40
C ARG A 84 13.43 0.61 1.32
N LEU A 85 13.97 -0.56 1.64
CA LEU A 85 13.27 -1.56 2.45
C LEU A 85 13.56 -1.48 3.95
N ALA A 86 14.32 -0.49 4.40
CA ALA A 86 14.61 -0.32 5.83
C ALA A 86 13.31 -0.16 6.63
N GLY A 87 13.11 -1.03 7.61
CA GLY A 87 11.92 -1.01 8.49
C GLY A 87 10.64 -1.60 7.91
N VAL A 88 10.66 -2.11 6.67
CA VAL A 88 9.48 -2.73 6.02
C VAL A 88 9.75 -4.17 5.57
N THR A 89 10.61 -4.87 6.29
CA THR A 89 10.91 -6.29 6.03
C THR A 89 10.75 -7.13 7.28
N GLY A 90 10.45 -8.42 7.09
CA GLY A 90 10.32 -9.40 8.16
C GLY A 90 10.52 -10.82 7.65
N ALA A 91 10.27 -11.80 8.52
CA ALA A 91 10.40 -13.21 8.19
C ALA A 91 9.37 -13.66 7.16
N SER A 92 9.64 -14.78 6.46
CA SER A 92 8.65 -15.48 5.65
C SER A 92 7.44 -15.90 6.48
N VAL A 93 6.31 -16.07 5.82
CA VAL A 93 5.03 -16.39 6.46
C VAL A 93 4.68 -17.85 6.22
N GLY A 94 4.51 -18.63 7.29
CA GLY A 94 4.18 -20.05 7.18
C GLY A 94 2.82 -20.31 6.54
N ALA A 95 2.69 -21.46 5.86
CA ALA A 95 1.43 -21.90 5.29
C ALA A 95 0.31 -21.89 6.35
N GLY A 96 -0.88 -21.42 5.97
CA GLY A 96 -2.03 -21.29 6.87
C GLY A 96 -1.97 -20.12 7.85
N ARG A 97 -0.86 -19.38 7.90
CA ARG A 97 -0.69 -18.24 8.82
C ARG A 97 -1.12 -16.92 8.17
N THR A 98 -1.21 -15.88 8.99
CA THR A 98 -1.60 -14.55 8.57
C THR A 98 -0.48 -13.55 8.83
N LEU A 99 -0.10 -12.81 7.79
CA LEU A 99 0.74 -11.63 7.92
C LEU A 99 -0.15 -10.42 8.23
N LYS A 100 0.17 -9.67 9.29
CA LYS A 100 -0.45 -8.38 9.57
C LYS A 100 0.58 -7.27 9.46
N VAL A 101 0.26 -6.25 8.70
CA VAL A 101 1.11 -5.07 8.48
C VAL A 101 0.28 -3.82 8.66
N THR A 102 0.77 -2.88 9.42
CA THR A 102 0.15 -1.55 9.55
C THR A 102 1.09 -0.51 8.92
N ALA A 103 0.56 0.30 8.04
CA ALA A 103 1.27 1.39 7.39
C ALA A 103 0.45 2.68 7.48
N ASP A 104 1.14 3.81 7.71
CA ASP A 104 0.49 5.12 7.63
C ASP A 104 0.37 5.53 6.16
N LEU A 105 -0.84 5.64 5.66
CA LEU A 105 -1.13 6.03 4.30
C LEU A 105 -1.78 7.41 4.25
N ALA A 106 -1.37 8.22 3.28
CA ALA A 106 -2.03 9.49 3.01
C ALA A 106 -3.50 9.25 2.66
N ASP A 107 -4.40 10.02 3.25
CA ASP A 107 -5.84 9.93 2.99
C ASP A 107 -6.18 10.11 1.51
N ALA A 108 -5.38 10.90 0.79
CA ALA A 108 -5.55 11.16 -0.63
C ALA A 108 -5.35 9.91 -1.52
N LEU A 109 -4.77 8.83 -1.01
CA LEU A 109 -4.59 7.58 -1.76
C LEU A 109 -5.86 6.71 -1.74
N ILE A 110 -6.73 6.92 -0.75
CA ILE A 110 -7.96 6.13 -0.56
C ILE A 110 -9.03 6.67 -1.49
N ASP A 111 -9.74 5.80 -2.17
CA ASP A 111 -10.77 6.14 -3.17
C ASP A 111 -10.24 6.98 -4.36
N ALA A 112 -8.94 6.86 -4.66
CA ALA A 112 -8.26 7.64 -5.70
C ALA A 112 -7.70 6.76 -6.84
N GLY A 113 -8.11 5.50 -6.93
CA GLY A 113 -7.69 4.58 -7.98
C GLY A 113 -6.38 3.82 -7.70
N TYR A 114 -5.80 3.97 -6.51
CA TYR A 114 -4.65 3.16 -6.10
C TYR A 114 -5.10 1.73 -5.80
N GLU A 115 -4.19 0.78 -6.03
CA GLU A 115 -4.40 -0.63 -5.69
C GLU A 115 -3.33 -1.10 -4.72
N VAL A 116 -3.74 -1.94 -3.75
CA VAL A 116 -2.81 -2.79 -3.03
C VAL A 116 -2.63 -4.09 -3.82
N ARG A 117 -1.38 -4.50 -3.97
CA ARG A 117 -1.01 -5.73 -4.67
C ARG A 117 -0.17 -6.62 -3.79
N VAL A 118 -0.25 -7.92 -4.03
CA VAL A 118 0.57 -8.91 -3.36
C VAL A 118 1.19 -9.84 -4.39
N ASP A 119 2.51 -10.00 -4.32
CA ASP A 119 3.22 -11.09 -4.97
C ASP A 119 3.56 -12.14 -3.92
N ALA A 120 3.56 -13.40 -4.31
CA ALA A 120 3.93 -14.52 -3.44
C ALA A 120 4.89 -15.47 -4.14
N ALA A 121 5.83 -16.02 -3.38
CA ALA A 121 6.75 -17.04 -3.84
C ALA A 121 7.05 -18.01 -2.71
N VAL A 122 7.11 -19.30 -3.01
CA VAL A 122 7.42 -20.38 -2.07
C VAL A 122 8.54 -21.22 -2.65
N GLU A 123 9.50 -21.63 -1.81
CA GLU A 123 10.63 -22.45 -2.24
C GLU A 123 10.14 -23.77 -2.86
N ASP A 124 10.78 -24.15 -3.96
CA ASP A 124 10.44 -25.35 -4.76
C ASP A 124 9.00 -25.41 -5.30
N MET A 125 8.30 -24.27 -5.32
CA MET A 125 6.96 -24.15 -5.86
C MET A 125 6.90 -23.02 -6.89
N ARG A 126 5.81 -22.95 -7.64
CA ARG A 126 5.61 -21.91 -8.66
C ARG A 126 5.48 -20.54 -8.02
N ASP A 127 6.18 -19.54 -8.55
CA ASP A 127 5.97 -18.14 -8.18
C ASP A 127 4.56 -17.67 -8.56
N SER A 128 3.99 -16.80 -7.78
CA SER A 128 2.68 -16.19 -8.05
C SER A 128 2.79 -14.67 -8.04
N PRO A 129 3.22 -14.08 -9.16
CA PRO A 129 3.21 -12.62 -9.33
C PRO A 129 1.77 -12.13 -9.42
N SER A 130 1.51 -10.96 -8.85
CA SER A 130 0.14 -10.44 -8.76
C SER A 130 -0.84 -11.48 -8.25
N GLU A 131 -0.50 -12.11 -7.14
CA GLU A 131 -1.35 -13.08 -6.44
C GLU A 131 -2.74 -12.50 -6.20
N LEU A 132 -2.81 -11.22 -5.88
CA LEU A 132 -4.04 -10.46 -5.87
C LEU A 132 -3.79 -8.95 -6.05
N ARG A 133 -4.86 -8.28 -6.50
CA ARG A 133 -4.93 -6.83 -6.70
C ARG A 133 -6.25 -6.35 -6.15
N VAL A 134 -6.22 -5.39 -5.25
CA VAL A 134 -7.42 -4.87 -4.58
C VAL A 134 -7.43 -3.35 -4.63
N PRO A 135 -8.49 -2.72 -5.15
CA PRO A 135 -8.62 -1.27 -5.07
C PRO A 135 -8.57 -0.80 -3.60
N LEU A 136 -7.72 0.18 -3.33
CA LEU A 136 -7.60 0.82 -2.01
C LEU A 136 -8.77 1.81 -1.86
N SER A 137 -9.95 1.26 -1.55
CA SER A 137 -11.17 2.02 -1.46
C SER A 137 -11.91 1.78 -0.15
N SER A 138 -12.70 2.76 0.27
CA SER A 138 -13.60 2.63 1.41
C SER A 138 -14.60 1.48 1.23
N ALA A 139 -15.03 1.24 -0.01
CA ALA A 139 -15.96 0.16 -0.34
C ALA A 139 -15.38 -1.24 -0.09
N ASN A 140 -14.06 -1.41 -0.24
CA ASN A 140 -13.37 -2.69 -0.03
C ASN A 140 -12.86 -2.87 1.41
N ALA A 141 -12.81 -1.80 2.21
CA ALA A 141 -12.34 -1.89 3.59
C ALA A 141 -13.19 -2.89 4.39
N GLY A 142 -12.51 -3.75 5.15
CA GLY A 142 -13.13 -4.80 5.95
C GLY A 142 -13.67 -6.00 5.17
N LYS A 143 -13.56 -6.01 3.84
CA LYS A 143 -14.04 -7.12 3.00
C LYS A 143 -12.90 -8.02 2.58
N PRO A 144 -12.94 -9.33 2.90
CA PRO A 144 -11.93 -10.27 2.42
C PRO A 144 -11.93 -10.36 0.89
N GLN A 145 -10.76 -10.23 0.29
CA GLN A 145 -10.56 -10.38 -1.15
C GLN A 145 -9.74 -11.66 -1.40
N PRO A 146 -10.22 -12.59 -2.22
CA PRO A 146 -9.54 -13.87 -2.44
C PRO A 146 -8.28 -13.69 -3.27
N GLY A 147 -7.24 -14.44 -2.92
CA GLY A 147 -6.05 -14.62 -3.75
C GLY A 147 -6.21 -15.79 -4.72
N LYS A 148 -5.11 -16.21 -5.30
CA LYS A 148 -5.09 -17.26 -6.34
C LYS A 148 -4.48 -18.56 -5.81
N GLN A 149 -3.15 -18.58 -5.67
CA GLN A 149 -2.39 -19.80 -5.40
C GLN A 149 -2.08 -20.00 -3.93
N TYR A 150 -1.54 -18.98 -3.26
CA TYR A 150 -1.05 -19.07 -1.88
C TYR A 150 -1.87 -18.25 -0.90
N VAL A 151 -2.48 -17.17 -1.32
CA VAL A 151 -3.26 -16.29 -0.47
C VAL A 151 -4.72 -16.74 -0.45
N GLN A 152 -5.24 -16.98 0.75
CA GLN A 152 -6.65 -17.25 0.98
C GLN A 152 -7.47 -15.97 0.84
N ALA A 153 -7.04 -14.92 1.53
CA ALA A 153 -7.71 -13.63 1.48
C ALA A 153 -6.76 -12.51 1.94
N LEU A 154 -6.95 -11.33 1.38
CA LEU A 154 -6.45 -10.08 1.91
C LEU A 154 -7.62 -9.25 2.41
N THR A 155 -7.48 -8.70 3.62
CA THR A 155 -8.43 -7.75 4.20
C THR A 155 -7.63 -6.54 4.66
N PHE A 156 -8.14 -5.34 4.47
CA PHE A 156 -7.55 -4.15 5.07
C PHE A 156 -8.58 -3.35 5.86
N GLN A 157 -8.13 -2.70 6.92
CA GLN A 157 -8.93 -1.84 7.79
C GLN A 157 -8.38 -0.42 7.75
N LEU A 158 -9.26 0.54 7.53
CA LEU A 158 -8.98 1.97 7.67
C LEU A 158 -9.21 2.36 9.14
N GLN A 159 -8.21 2.95 9.78
CA GLN A 159 -8.29 3.37 11.20
C GLN A 159 -8.38 4.88 11.33
#